data_9455f855ee8169a905c8ed4a9a644c7c
#
_entry.id   9455f855ee8169a905c8ed4a9a644c7c
#
_cell.length_a   1.000
_cell.length_b   1.000
_cell.length_c   1.000
_cell.angle_alpha   90.00
_cell.angle_beta   90.00
_cell.angle_gamma   90.00
#
_symmetry.space_group_name_H-M   'P 1'
#
loop_
_entity.id
_entity.type
_entity.pdbx_description
1 polymer ?
#
loop_
_entity_poly.entity_id
_entity_poly.type
_entity_poly.pdbx_seq_one_letter_code
_entity_poly.pdbx_strand_id
1 'polypeptide(L)'
;MKTKITTLILLLLGLSSGKTQAQTYYHYTDAEGLTWTFELDGAGGASLDRGNDKICVSGPLITFNTEIRAYGQTIQVAKYNGNVLHIPAYVSDGTNTYPVRNINNNSFDYRFTAEKVVLPATLTGGPQTADYRYKKNLYEAFFHTRIRRFVAEPGCQLPELNNLSLANSIRNDYPDNMEGALYFDFSECPFVQSTEKPFYETHDNALLFTNAVSNQAFHNRRKSTFTSTDNVVRAGVCATLHIDDEESFESPRTFTATQASYDRVFSNVAGKAVSTLYLPYPTDLPTGMRAYTLTSKGTDINGDKAFMFSPLPDGTRLQANTPYLVQITDGQSHTLPTMHNVTVPATPNIDNTAVVASNDGNWKFYGTTLKIRNDKAFAKKAYYLNGNKWWQVQSGVANDFIAPFRCFISSPTGAVAAPSFFMVLEDDNTADGIKALETETNTDIKSGKYPFYSVDGKQMGNDYNKLESGQMYIVNGKKFYKI
;
A
#
# COMPACT_ATOMS: atom_id res chain seq x y z
N MET A 1 2.58 -82.51 -3.49
CA MET A 1 2.14 -81.37 -4.24
C MET A 1 1.18 -80.38 -3.47
N LYS A 2 0.92 -80.62 -2.17
CA LYS A 2 0.02 -79.81 -1.34
C LYS A 2 0.74 -78.78 -0.43
N THR A 3 2.09 -78.88 -0.24
CA THR A 3 2.82 -78.07 0.70
C THR A 3 3.36 -76.77 0.11
N LYS A 4 3.40 -76.60 -1.22
CA LYS A 4 3.91 -75.39 -1.89
C LYS A 4 2.88 -74.27 -2.09
N ILE A 5 1.58 -74.61 -1.99
CA ILE A 5 0.50 -73.62 -2.17
C ILE A 5 0.24 -72.82 -0.87
N THR A 6 0.44 -73.42 0.31
CA THR A 6 0.22 -72.78 1.58
C THR A 6 1.26 -71.70 1.90
N THR A 7 2.51 -71.88 1.45
CA THR A 7 3.57 -70.89 1.67
C THR A 7 3.43 -69.63 0.74
N LEU A 8 2.84 -69.81 -0.42
CA LEU A 8 2.61 -68.74 -1.36
C LEU A 8 1.45 -67.83 -0.91
N ILE A 9 0.42 -68.41 -0.27
CA ILE A 9 -0.73 -67.61 0.26
C ILE A 9 -0.33 -66.84 1.51
N LEU A 10 0.55 -67.35 2.36
CA LEU A 10 1.10 -66.59 3.53
C LEU A 10 2.02 -65.46 3.09
N LEU A 11 2.74 -65.60 1.99
CA LEU A 11 3.61 -64.52 1.49
C LEU A 11 2.80 -63.39 0.83
N LEU A 12 1.64 -63.71 0.24
CA LEU A 12 0.73 -62.72 -0.33
C LEU A 12 -0.10 -61.96 0.75
N LEU A 13 -0.35 -62.59 1.88
CA LEU A 13 -1.04 -61.94 3.02
C LEU A 13 -0.11 -61.10 3.88
N GLY A 14 1.20 -61.28 3.77
CA GLY A 14 2.23 -60.46 4.46
C GLY A 14 2.55 -59.13 3.77
N LEU A 15 2.15 -58.94 2.52
CA LEU A 15 2.43 -57.75 1.71
C LEU A 15 1.30 -56.71 1.69
N SER A 16 0.18 -56.97 2.35
CA SER A 16 -1.00 -56.08 2.30
C SER A 16 -1.34 -55.35 3.61
N SER A 17 -0.44 -55.29 4.56
CA SER A 17 -0.64 -54.49 5.80
C SER A 17 0.24 -53.24 5.90
N GLY A 18 0.46 -52.60 4.79
CA GLY A 18 0.71 -51.16 4.80
C GLY A 18 -0.64 -50.50 5.15
N LYS A 19 -0.98 -50.45 6.43
CA LYS A 19 -2.07 -49.59 6.90
C LYS A 19 -1.70 -48.18 6.51
N THR A 20 -2.27 -47.65 5.43
CA THR A 20 -2.48 -46.22 5.31
C THR A 20 -3.39 -45.87 6.48
N GLN A 21 -2.81 -45.46 7.61
CA GLN A 21 -3.59 -44.83 8.66
C GLN A 21 -4.27 -43.65 8.00
N ALA A 22 -5.60 -43.65 7.99
CA ALA A 22 -6.35 -42.50 7.58
C ALA A 22 -5.89 -41.34 8.49
N GLN A 23 -5.44 -40.27 7.89
CA GLN A 23 -4.98 -39.08 8.59
C GLN A 23 -6.17 -38.57 9.44
N THR A 24 -5.99 -38.41 10.73
CA THR A 24 -7.06 -37.97 11.63
C THR A 24 -6.90 -36.47 11.85
N TYR A 25 -7.95 -35.73 11.48
CA TYR A 25 -8.03 -34.30 11.72
C TYR A 25 -8.87 -34.03 12.98
N TYR A 26 -8.44 -33.03 13.73
CA TYR A 26 -9.10 -32.54 14.94
C TYR A 26 -9.56 -31.11 14.71
N HIS A 27 -10.52 -30.69 15.52
CA HIS A 27 -11.07 -29.34 15.49
C HIS A 27 -10.99 -28.69 16.87
N TYR A 28 -10.50 -27.46 16.92
CA TYR A 28 -10.40 -26.65 18.13
C TYR A 28 -11.06 -25.30 17.91
N THR A 29 -11.99 -24.91 18.78
CA THR A 29 -12.62 -23.59 18.73
C THR A 29 -11.99 -22.71 19.79
N ASP A 30 -11.44 -21.57 19.39
CA ASP A 30 -10.81 -20.59 20.26
C ASP A 30 -11.84 -19.66 20.93
N ALA A 31 -11.35 -18.71 21.74
CA ALA A 31 -12.19 -17.75 22.45
C ALA A 31 -12.91 -16.74 21.54
N GLU A 32 -12.44 -16.55 20.32
CA GLU A 32 -13.05 -15.68 19.30
C GLU A 32 -14.13 -16.41 18.49
N GLY A 33 -14.33 -17.70 18.76
CA GLY A 33 -15.27 -18.56 18.04
C GLY A 33 -14.76 -19.05 16.70
N LEU A 34 -13.45 -18.93 16.43
CA LEU A 34 -12.82 -19.49 15.26
C LEU A 34 -12.51 -20.97 15.51
N THR A 35 -12.89 -21.83 14.57
CA THR A 35 -12.61 -23.26 14.62
C THR A 35 -11.44 -23.58 13.71
N TRP A 36 -10.39 -24.12 14.31
CA TRP A 36 -9.13 -24.50 13.68
C TRP A 36 -9.07 -25.99 13.43
N THR A 37 -8.73 -26.38 12.21
CA THR A 37 -8.51 -27.78 11.84
C THR A 37 -7.03 -28.07 11.91
N PHE A 38 -6.65 -29.17 12.55
CA PHE A 38 -5.27 -29.55 12.75
C PHE A 38 -5.08 -31.08 12.78
N GLU A 39 -3.85 -31.50 12.64
CA GLU A 39 -3.40 -32.87 12.88
C GLU A 39 -2.30 -32.89 13.94
N LEU A 40 -2.08 -34.05 14.58
CA LEU A 40 -0.99 -34.24 15.52
C LEU A 40 0.28 -34.62 14.76
N ASP A 41 1.40 -34.00 15.16
CA ASP A 41 2.70 -34.21 14.51
C ASP A 41 3.42 -35.51 14.93
N GLY A 42 2.82 -36.28 15.85
CA GLY A 42 3.40 -37.50 16.40
C GLY A 42 4.56 -37.29 17.39
N ALA A 43 4.98 -36.03 17.60
CA ALA A 43 6.07 -35.62 18.47
C ALA A 43 5.59 -34.73 19.63
N GLY A 44 4.30 -34.74 19.93
CA GLY A 44 3.68 -33.98 21.02
C GLY A 44 3.33 -32.54 20.65
N GLY A 45 3.22 -32.22 19.38
CA GLY A 45 2.73 -30.97 18.86
C GLY A 45 1.63 -31.15 17.83
N ALA A 46 1.15 -30.03 17.27
CA ALA A 46 0.13 -29.98 16.24
C ALA A 46 0.62 -29.18 15.02
N SER A 47 0.12 -29.54 13.86
CA SER A 47 0.24 -28.78 12.61
C SER A 47 -1.15 -28.35 12.17
N LEU A 48 -1.36 -27.07 11.91
CA LEU A 48 -2.59 -26.61 11.27
C LEU A 48 -2.65 -27.17 9.86
N ASP A 49 -3.80 -27.73 9.51
CA ASP A 49 -4.04 -28.35 8.22
C ASP A 49 -5.49 -28.12 7.81
N ARG A 50 -5.75 -27.91 6.55
CA ARG A 50 -7.13 -27.75 6.08
C ARG A 50 -7.94 -29.05 6.08
N GLY A 51 -7.28 -30.21 6.13
CA GLY A 51 -7.93 -31.50 6.02
C GLY A 51 -8.75 -31.62 4.73
N ASN A 52 -10.04 -31.87 4.90
CA ASN A 52 -11.02 -31.89 3.81
C ASN A 52 -11.68 -30.52 3.56
N ASP A 53 -11.34 -29.52 4.36
CA ASP A 53 -11.89 -28.17 4.25
C ASP A 53 -11.15 -27.32 3.20
N LYS A 54 -11.69 -26.13 2.95
CA LYS A 54 -11.07 -25.18 2.01
C LYS A 54 -9.82 -24.54 2.58
N ILE A 55 -9.87 -24.17 3.86
CA ILE A 55 -8.78 -23.60 4.65
C ILE A 55 -8.82 -24.16 6.06
N CYS A 56 -7.73 -24.03 6.81
CA CYS A 56 -7.60 -24.59 8.17
C CYS A 56 -8.40 -23.82 9.26
N VAL A 57 -9.11 -22.77 8.91
CA VAL A 57 -9.90 -21.97 9.86
C VAL A 57 -11.31 -21.71 9.33
N SER A 58 -12.30 -21.80 10.22
CA SER A 58 -13.71 -21.48 9.94
C SER A 58 -14.31 -20.71 11.12
N GLY A 59 -15.51 -20.18 10.95
CA GLY A 59 -16.21 -19.50 12.04
C GLY A 59 -16.91 -18.21 11.60
N PRO A 60 -17.50 -17.44 12.51
CA PRO A 60 -18.37 -16.31 12.19
C PRO A 60 -17.65 -15.15 11.51
N LEU A 61 -16.34 -15.04 11.72
CA LEU A 61 -15.50 -14.00 11.08
C LEU A 61 -14.92 -14.43 9.73
N ILE A 62 -15.16 -15.67 9.29
CA ILE A 62 -14.69 -16.17 8.00
C ILE A 62 -15.84 -16.15 7.00
N THR A 63 -15.65 -15.47 5.89
CA THR A 63 -16.60 -15.46 4.78
C THR A 63 -15.96 -15.99 3.51
N PHE A 64 -16.78 -16.67 2.68
CA PHE A 64 -16.37 -17.11 1.36
C PHE A 64 -17.15 -16.31 0.32
N ASN A 65 -16.43 -15.59 -0.51
CA ASN A 65 -16.98 -14.80 -1.60
C ASN A 65 -16.60 -15.41 -2.94
N THR A 66 -17.40 -15.11 -3.94
CA THR A 66 -17.11 -15.49 -5.34
C THR A 66 -16.57 -14.26 -6.05
N GLU A 67 -15.39 -14.38 -6.65
CA GLU A 67 -14.78 -13.33 -7.46
C GLU A 67 -14.63 -13.80 -8.91
N ILE A 68 -14.72 -12.87 -9.86
CA ILE A 68 -14.49 -13.11 -11.27
C ILE A 68 -13.08 -12.64 -11.63
N ARG A 69 -12.26 -13.53 -12.18
CA ARG A 69 -10.92 -13.20 -12.68
C ARG A 69 -10.96 -12.40 -13.98
N ALA A 70 -9.83 -11.81 -14.36
CA ALA A 70 -9.66 -11.09 -15.61
C ALA A 70 -10.06 -11.90 -16.87
N TYR A 71 -9.98 -13.21 -16.79
CA TYR A 71 -10.37 -14.12 -17.90
C TYR A 71 -11.77 -14.76 -17.74
N GLY A 72 -12.64 -14.16 -16.91
CA GLY A 72 -13.99 -14.65 -16.69
C GLY A 72 -14.11 -15.92 -15.83
N GLN A 73 -13.02 -16.42 -15.28
CA GLN A 73 -13.06 -17.57 -14.36
C GLN A 73 -13.57 -17.16 -12.99
N THR A 74 -14.55 -17.86 -12.50
CA THR A 74 -15.09 -17.69 -11.16
C THR A 74 -14.25 -18.45 -10.13
N ILE A 75 -13.85 -17.76 -9.06
CA ILE A 75 -13.08 -18.35 -7.97
C ILE A 75 -13.73 -18.04 -6.63
N GLN A 76 -13.53 -18.92 -5.66
CA GLN A 76 -13.87 -18.63 -4.27
C GLN A 76 -12.69 -17.99 -3.57
N VAL A 77 -12.97 -16.99 -2.74
CA VAL A 77 -12.00 -16.27 -1.93
C VAL A 77 -12.46 -16.32 -0.48
N ALA A 78 -11.59 -16.78 0.41
CA ALA A 78 -11.84 -16.73 1.84
C ALA A 78 -11.37 -15.39 2.41
N LYS A 79 -12.17 -14.79 3.31
CA LYS A 79 -11.83 -13.52 3.94
C LYS A 79 -12.07 -13.60 5.44
N TYR A 80 -11.07 -13.14 6.20
CA TYR A 80 -11.23 -12.82 7.62
C TYR A 80 -11.70 -11.38 7.77
N ASN A 81 -12.81 -11.19 8.50
CA ASN A 81 -13.46 -9.89 8.67
C ASN A 81 -13.06 -9.16 9.96
N GLY A 82 -12.19 -9.74 10.77
CA GLY A 82 -11.56 -9.07 11.90
C GLY A 82 -10.34 -8.23 11.49
N ASN A 83 -9.80 -7.48 12.45
CA ASN A 83 -8.61 -6.65 12.22
C ASN A 83 -7.29 -7.44 12.25
N VAL A 84 -7.19 -8.39 13.17
CA VAL A 84 -5.98 -9.19 13.41
C VAL A 84 -6.39 -10.64 13.59
N LEU A 85 -5.86 -11.52 12.75
CA LEU A 85 -6.02 -12.96 12.91
C LEU A 85 -4.83 -13.49 13.72
N HIS A 86 -5.09 -13.90 14.95
CA HIS A 86 -4.13 -14.60 15.78
C HIS A 86 -4.18 -16.10 15.48
N ILE A 87 -3.10 -16.67 14.99
CA ILE A 87 -2.97 -18.12 14.88
C ILE A 87 -2.76 -18.65 16.29
N PRO A 88 -3.54 -19.65 16.74
CA PRO A 88 -3.47 -20.13 18.12
C PRO A 88 -2.08 -20.73 18.40
N ALA A 89 -1.52 -20.40 19.56
CA ALA A 89 -0.28 -21.03 20.04
C ALA A 89 -0.51 -22.47 20.47
N TYR A 90 -1.71 -22.81 20.91
CA TYR A 90 -2.11 -24.14 21.37
C TYR A 90 -3.48 -24.50 20.83
N VAL A 91 -3.67 -25.79 20.54
CA VAL A 91 -4.94 -26.41 20.16
C VAL A 91 -5.23 -27.61 21.05
N SER A 92 -6.50 -28.02 21.12
CA SER A 92 -6.91 -29.17 21.97
C SER A 92 -7.76 -30.17 21.19
N ASP A 93 -7.52 -31.45 21.42
CA ASP A 93 -8.34 -32.56 20.91
C ASP A 93 -9.54 -32.86 21.84
N GLY A 94 -9.77 -32.03 22.86
CA GLY A 94 -10.79 -32.21 23.91
C GLY A 94 -10.27 -32.94 25.14
N THR A 95 -9.11 -33.59 25.07
CA THR A 95 -8.47 -34.30 26.18
C THR A 95 -7.11 -33.69 26.54
N ASN A 96 -6.32 -33.40 25.52
CA ASN A 96 -4.95 -32.84 25.65
C ASN A 96 -4.83 -31.55 24.93
N THR A 97 -3.83 -30.76 25.30
CA THR A 97 -3.45 -29.51 24.65
C THR A 97 -2.08 -29.67 24.00
N TYR A 98 -1.95 -29.19 22.75
CA TYR A 98 -0.76 -29.34 21.92
C TYR A 98 -0.29 -27.99 21.44
N PRO A 99 1.01 -27.68 21.51
CA PRO A 99 1.57 -26.48 20.85
C PRO A 99 1.45 -26.60 19.33
N VAL A 100 1.02 -25.51 18.69
CA VAL A 100 1.01 -25.39 17.22
C VAL A 100 2.43 -25.12 16.78
N ARG A 101 3.07 -26.11 16.18
CA ARG A 101 4.48 -26.03 15.74
C ARG A 101 4.65 -25.74 14.27
N ASN A 102 3.62 -26.03 13.45
CA ASN A 102 3.69 -25.87 12.02
C ASN A 102 2.33 -25.49 11.41
N ILE A 103 2.37 -25.01 10.18
CA ILE A 103 1.22 -24.78 9.33
C ILE A 103 1.51 -25.50 8.01
N ASN A 104 0.69 -26.48 7.66
CA ASN A 104 0.93 -27.33 6.52
C ASN A 104 0.63 -26.63 5.19
N ASN A 105 1.05 -27.26 4.11
CA ASN A 105 0.85 -26.80 2.75
C ASN A 105 -0.62 -26.46 2.46
N ASN A 106 -0.84 -25.33 1.80
CA ASN A 106 -2.15 -24.83 1.37
C ASN A 106 -3.17 -24.64 2.50
N SER A 107 -2.73 -24.56 3.77
CA SER A 107 -3.64 -24.37 4.92
C SER A 107 -4.45 -23.08 4.83
N PHE A 108 -3.91 -22.05 4.18
CA PHE A 108 -4.57 -20.78 3.90
C PHE A 108 -4.74 -20.54 2.39
N ASP A 109 -4.96 -21.58 1.61
CA ASP A 109 -5.28 -21.47 0.17
C ASP A 109 -6.58 -20.65 -0.07
N TYR A 110 -7.14 -20.70 -1.23
CA TYR A 110 -8.33 -19.94 -1.64
C TYR A 110 -8.18 -18.43 -1.50
N ARG A 111 -6.96 -17.93 -1.74
CA ARG A 111 -6.66 -16.49 -1.70
C ARG A 111 -7.14 -15.81 -0.43
N PHE A 112 -6.89 -16.48 0.66
CA PHE A 112 -7.24 -15.99 1.97
C PHE A 112 -6.80 -14.54 2.16
N THR A 113 -7.75 -13.71 2.53
CA THR A 113 -7.54 -12.27 2.72
C THR A 113 -7.64 -11.92 4.19
N ALA A 114 -6.63 -11.26 4.75
CA ALA A 114 -6.64 -10.70 6.08
C ALA A 114 -5.81 -9.41 6.15
N GLU A 115 -6.20 -8.49 7.01
CA GLU A 115 -5.43 -7.25 7.22
C GLU A 115 -4.12 -7.53 7.94
N LYS A 116 -4.13 -8.42 8.93
CA LYS A 116 -2.94 -8.80 9.70
C LYS A 116 -3.06 -10.24 10.19
N VAL A 117 -1.96 -10.97 10.10
CA VAL A 117 -1.80 -12.30 10.69
C VAL A 117 -0.65 -12.26 11.71
N VAL A 118 -0.89 -12.82 12.89
CA VAL A 118 0.11 -12.97 13.94
C VAL A 118 0.46 -14.45 14.06
N LEU A 119 1.73 -14.76 13.85
CA LEU A 119 2.29 -16.10 13.97
C LEU A 119 2.71 -16.35 15.43
N PRO A 120 2.28 -17.47 16.05
CA PRO A 120 2.49 -17.69 17.46
C PRO A 120 3.93 -18.05 17.81
N ALA A 121 4.30 -17.79 19.06
CA ALA A 121 5.62 -18.12 19.62
C ALA A 121 5.98 -19.61 19.56
N THR A 122 4.98 -20.49 19.47
CA THR A 122 5.16 -21.95 19.43
C THR A 122 5.58 -22.51 18.09
N LEU A 123 5.58 -21.70 17.00
CA LEU A 123 6.04 -22.15 15.69
C LEU A 123 7.56 -22.43 15.72
N THR A 124 7.88 -23.70 15.68
CA THR A 124 9.28 -24.20 15.70
C THR A 124 9.59 -25.11 14.50
N GLY A 125 8.60 -25.28 13.61
CA GLY A 125 8.62 -26.25 12.54
C GLY A 125 8.13 -27.64 12.95
N GLY A 126 7.55 -28.33 11.99
CA GLY A 126 7.14 -29.72 12.16
C GLY A 126 8.32 -30.70 12.12
N PRO A 127 8.09 -31.96 12.53
CA PRO A 127 9.11 -32.99 12.43
C PRO A 127 9.54 -33.19 10.99
N GLN A 128 10.83 -33.42 10.81
CA GLN A 128 11.43 -33.74 9.49
C GLN A 128 10.96 -35.14 9.07
N THR A 129 9.90 -35.25 8.32
CA THR A 129 9.44 -36.52 7.77
C THR A 129 9.81 -36.67 6.30
N ALA A 130 9.81 -37.90 5.80
CA ALA A 130 10.02 -38.16 4.39
C ALA A 130 8.85 -37.71 3.49
N ASP A 131 7.69 -37.40 4.08
CA ASP A 131 6.54 -36.91 3.35
C ASP A 131 6.75 -35.43 3.00
N TYR A 132 6.61 -35.13 1.74
CA TYR A 132 6.78 -33.79 1.15
C TYR A 132 5.90 -32.73 1.81
N ARG A 133 4.71 -33.10 2.26
CA ARG A 133 3.71 -32.22 2.90
C ARG A 133 4.14 -31.72 4.29
N TYR A 134 5.05 -32.44 4.95
CA TYR A 134 5.52 -32.11 6.29
C TYR A 134 6.97 -31.61 6.30
N LYS A 135 7.52 -31.40 5.14
CA LYS A 135 8.97 -31.28 5.03
C LYS A 135 9.53 -30.04 5.64
N LYS A 136 8.76 -28.97 5.84
CA LYS A 136 9.45 -27.73 6.22
C LYS A 136 8.46 -26.66 6.64
N ASN A 137 8.91 -25.83 7.54
CA ASN A 137 8.20 -24.73 8.14
C ASN A 137 7.45 -23.87 7.12
N LEU A 138 6.16 -23.83 7.24
CA LEU A 138 5.27 -22.99 6.42
C LEU A 138 5.35 -23.25 4.91
N TYR A 139 5.83 -24.44 4.44
CA TYR A 139 5.89 -24.72 3.01
C TYR A 139 4.56 -24.43 2.31
N GLU A 140 4.53 -23.46 1.40
CA GLU A 140 3.32 -22.99 0.71
C GLU A 140 2.10 -22.70 1.61
N ALA A 141 2.31 -22.48 2.92
CA ALA A 141 1.21 -22.32 3.87
C ALA A 141 0.32 -21.13 3.54
N PHE A 142 0.92 -20.02 3.12
CA PHE A 142 0.26 -18.78 2.75
C PHE A 142 0.41 -18.45 1.25
N PHE A 143 0.69 -19.44 0.44
CA PHE A 143 0.79 -19.25 -1.01
C PHE A 143 -0.55 -18.76 -1.58
N HIS A 144 -0.52 -17.82 -2.50
CA HIS A 144 -1.69 -17.18 -3.09
C HIS A 144 -2.61 -16.41 -2.11
N THR A 145 -2.15 -16.09 -0.93
CA THR A 145 -2.94 -15.28 0.02
C THR A 145 -2.82 -13.79 -0.26
N ARG A 146 -3.75 -13.01 0.31
CA ARG A 146 -3.82 -11.55 0.24
C ARG A 146 -3.72 -10.97 1.66
N ILE A 147 -2.75 -11.43 2.42
CA ILE A 147 -2.49 -10.96 3.77
C ILE A 147 -1.59 -9.74 3.67
N ARG A 148 -2.02 -8.64 4.29
CA ARG A 148 -1.30 -7.38 4.18
C ARG A 148 -0.14 -7.24 5.16
N ARG A 149 -0.23 -7.89 6.32
CA ARG A 149 0.78 -7.74 7.38
C ARG A 149 1.02 -9.08 8.06
N PHE A 150 2.28 -9.47 8.15
CA PHE A 150 2.70 -10.63 8.92
C PHE A 150 3.53 -10.18 10.10
N VAL A 151 3.25 -10.71 11.28
CA VAL A 151 4.02 -10.46 12.51
C VAL A 151 4.27 -11.78 13.21
N ALA A 152 5.53 -12.07 13.55
CA ALA A 152 5.88 -13.19 14.39
C ALA A 152 5.96 -12.73 15.86
N GLU A 153 5.33 -13.48 16.77
CA GLU A 153 5.43 -13.22 18.21
C GLU A 153 6.86 -13.46 18.72
N PRO A 154 7.28 -12.76 19.79
CA PRO A 154 8.54 -13.05 20.48
C PRO A 154 8.58 -14.52 20.91
N GLY A 155 9.70 -15.18 20.61
CA GLY A 155 9.88 -16.61 20.88
C GLY A 155 9.51 -17.54 19.74
N CYS A 156 8.86 -17.05 18.67
CA CYS A 156 8.72 -17.79 17.43
C CYS A 156 10.11 -18.17 16.89
N GLN A 157 10.33 -19.44 16.61
CA GLN A 157 11.60 -19.98 16.13
C GLN A 157 11.37 -20.73 14.82
N LEU A 158 11.32 -20.00 13.73
CA LEU A 158 11.24 -20.59 12.40
C LEU A 158 12.65 -20.88 11.89
N PRO A 159 13.15 -22.13 12.01
CA PRO A 159 14.53 -22.43 11.66
C PRO A 159 14.83 -22.23 10.17
N GLU A 160 13.81 -22.36 9.33
CA GLU A 160 13.92 -22.18 7.90
C GLU A 160 12.56 -21.78 7.32
N LEU A 161 12.51 -20.71 6.54
CA LEU A 161 11.39 -20.41 5.68
C LEU A 161 11.56 -21.14 4.35
N ASN A 162 10.54 -21.86 3.96
CA ASN A 162 10.59 -22.70 2.78
C ASN A 162 10.03 -22.06 1.53
N ASN A 163 10.08 -22.82 0.45
CA ASN A 163 9.57 -22.38 -0.84
C ASN A 163 8.13 -21.87 -0.72
N LEU A 164 7.91 -20.67 -1.24
CA LEU A 164 6.59 -20.02 -1.32
C LEU A 164 5.85 -19.88 0.03
N SER A 165 6.54 -19.99 1.16
CA SER A 165 5.93 -19.97 2.50
C SER A 165 5.06 -18.74 2.73
N LEU A 166 5.55 -17.57 2.33
CA LEU A 166 4.92 -16.27 2.48
C LEU A 166 4.74 -15.59 1.11
N ALA A 167 4.82 -16.35 0.05
CA ALA A 167 4.66 -15.85 -1.30
C ALA A 167 3.24 -15.33 -1.50
N ASN A 168 3.14 -14.06 -1.64
CA ASN A 168 1.92 -13.35 -1.91
C ASN A 168 1.86 -13.06 -3.40
N SER A 169 1.48 -14.04 -4.18
CA SER A 169 1.42 -13.88 -5.62
C SER A 169 0.18 -13.10 -6.01
N ILE A 170 0.35 -11.83 -6.16
CA ILE A 170 -0.57 -11.04 -6.95
C ILE A 170 -0.19 -11.27 -8.40
N ARG A 171 -0.76 -12.28 -9.02
CA ARG A 171 -0.68 -12.38 -10.47
C ARG A 171 -1.44 -11.23 -11.10
N ASN A 172 -0.94 -10.73 -12.23
CA ASN A 172 -1.62 -9.73 -13.07
C ASN A 172 -3.03 -10.14 -13.53
N ASP A 173 -3.48 -11.32 -13.14
CA ASP A 173 -4.77 -11.93 -13.47
C ASP A 173 -5.95 -11.35 -12.65
N TYR A 174 -5.69 -10.44 -11.72
CA TYR A 174 -6.73 -9.85 -10.87
C TYR A 174 -7.06 -8.44 -11.32
N PRO A 175 -8.35 -8.17 -11.62
CA PRO A 175 -8.78 -6.86 -12.10
C PRO A 175 -8.58 -5.71 -11.10
N ASP A 176 -8.26 -6.01 -9.84
CA ASP A 176 -8.31 -5.03 -8.76
C ASP A 176 -6.95 -4.48 -8.32
N ASN A 177 -5.83 -4.78 -9.02
CA ASN A 177 -4.49 -4.42 -8.52
C ASN A 177 -4.38 -4.65 -7.00
N MET A 178 -4.69 -5.87 -6.56
CA MET A 178 -4.75 -6.15 -5.13
C MET A 178 -3.36 -6.06 -4.55
N GLU A 179 -3.26 -5.18 -3.61
CA GLU A 179 -2.02 -4.95 -2.88
C GLU A 179 -1.64 -6.18 -2.07
N GLY A 180 -0.40 -6.62 -2.21
CA GLY A 180 0.21 -7.68 -1.45
C GLY A 180 0.58 -7.27 -0.02
N ALA A 181 1.46 -8.05 0.58
CA ALA A 181 1.96 -7.77 1.92
C ALA A 181 2.73 -6.45 1.95
N LEU A 182 2.39 -5.61 2.91
CA LEU A 182 3.05 -4.34 3.17
C LEU A 182 4.31 -4.52 3.99
N TYR A 183 4.30 -5.47 4.94
CA TYR A 183 5.48 -5.82 5.71
C TYR A 183 5.40 -7.22 6.32
N PHE A 184 6.60 -7.72 6.62
CA PHE A 184 6.86 -8.93 7.39
C PHE A 184 7.71 -8.55 8.59
N ASP A 185 7.15 -8.66 9.80
CA ASP A 185 7.85 -8.35 11.04
C ASP A 185 8.29 -9.64 11.74
N PHE A 186 9.52 -10.02 11.49
CA PHE A 186 10.22 -11.15 12.10
C PHE A 186 11.37 -10.70 12.99
N SER A 187 11.35 -9.45 13.47
CA SER A 187 12.44 -8.90 14.29
C SER A 187 12.70 -9.69 15.58
N GLU A 188 11.63 -10.28 16.13
CA GLU A 188 11.69 -11.09 17.36
C GLU A 188 11.76 -12.61 17.07
N CYS A 189 11.81 -13.00 15.81
CA CYS A 189 11.84 -14.38 15.36
C CYS A 189 13.14 -14.65 14.60
N PRO A 190 14.09 -15.39 15.18
CA PRO A 190 15.24 -15.86 14.44
C PRO A 190 14.78 -16.88 13.40
N PHE A 191 15.11 -16.65 12.15
CA PHE A 191 14.94 -17.65 11.10
C PHE A 191 16.22 -17.78 10.28
N VAL A 192 16.49 -18.99 9.82
CA VAL A 192 17.61 -19.28 8.94
C VAL A 192 17.13 -19.16 7.50
N GLN A 193 17.97 -18.60 6.67
CA GLN A 193 17.68 -18.44 5.26
C GLN A 193 17.38 -19.78 4.59
N SER A 194 16.26 -19.79 3.87
CA SER A 194 16.04 -20.77 2.83
C SER A 194 16.77 -20.37 1.54
N THR A 195 17.35 -21.32 0.84
CA THR A 195 17.84 -21.14 -0.54
C THR A 195 16.69 -21.04 -1.54
N GLU A 196 15.48 -21.30 -1.09
CA GLU A 196 14.25 -21.25 -1.87
C GLU A 196 13.65 -19.83 -1.87
N LYS A 197 12.45 -19.65 -2.37
CA LYS A 197 11.80 -18.35 -2.62
C LYS A 197 10.63 -18.08 -1.66
N PRO A 198 10.86 -17.94 -0.34
CA PRO A 198 9.76 -17.82 0.62
C PRO A 198 8.90 -16.58 0.41
N PHE A 199 9.45 -15.52 -0.18
CA PHE A 199 8.79 -14.25 -0.45
C PHE A 199 8.58 -14.01 -1.96
N TYR A 200 8.37 -15.08 -2.73
CA TYR A 200 8.20 -14.97 -4.18
C TYR A 200 7.03 -14.06 -4.58
N GLU A 201 7.24 -13.22 -5.59
CA GLU A 201 6.28 -12.23 -6.07
C GLU A 201 5.71 -11.30 -4.98
N THR A 202 6.50 -11.03 -3.94
CA THR A 202 6.14 -10.05 -2.93
C THR A 202 6.06 -8.65 -3.55
N HIS A 203 5.18 -7.85 -3.00
CA HIS A 203 5.02 -6.43 -3.29
C HIS A 203 6.36 -5.67 -3.22
N ASP A 204 6.66 -4.83 -4.20
CA ASP A 204 7.98 -4.22 -4.33
C ASP A 204 8.32 -3.30 -3.14
N ASN A 205 7.34 -2.56 -2.61
CA ASN A 205 7.52 -1.70 -1.44
C ASN A 205 7.43 -2.41 -0.08
N ALA A 206 7.21 -3.73 -0.05
CA ALA A 206 7.13 -4.47 1.20
C ALA A 206 8.43 -4.36 2.01
N LEU A 207 8.29 -4.22 3.34
CA LEU A 207 9.41 -4.23 4.28
C LEU A 207 9.57 -5.60 4.93
N LEU A 208 10.82 -6.05 5.09
CA LEU A 208 11.18 -7.19 5.93
C LEU A 208 11.95 -6.70 7.15
N PHE A 209 11.36 -6.82 8.34
CA PHE A 209 12.06 -6.62 9.60
C PHE A 209 12.61 -7.94 10.09
N THR A 210 13.91 -8.00 10.34
CA THR A 210 14.59 -9.24 10.78
C THR A 210 15.85 -8.93 11.58
N ASN A 211 16.15 -9.78 12.54
CA ASN A 211 17.45 -9.77 13.26
C ASN A 211 18.42 -10.85 12.75
N ALA A 212 18.02 -11.61 11.73
CA ALA A 212 18.88 -12.64 11.18
C ALA A 212 20.15 -12.03 10.57
N VAL A 213 21.30 -12.62 10.94
CA VAL A 213 22.62 -12.17 10.47
C VAL A 213 22.90 -12.61 9.04
N SER A 214 22.24 -13.67 8.56
CA SER A 214 22.43 -14.20 7.22
C SER A 214 21.74 -13.34 6.15
N ASN A 215 22.21 -13.44 4.92
CA ASN A 215 21.80 -12.68 3.74
C ASN A 215 20.35 -12.96 3.33
N GLN A 216 19.42 -12.72 4.23
CA GLN A 216 18.02 -12.89 3.94
C GLN A 216 17.54 -11.84 2.99
N ALA A 217 16.95 -12.29 1.96
CA ALA A 217 16.70 -11.50 0.82
C ALA A 217 15.26 -11.72 0.39
N PHE A 218 14.62 -10.65 0.01
CA PHE A 218 13.45 -10.73 -0.82
C PHE A 218 13.88 -11.23 -2.21
N HIS A 219 13.81 -12.52 -2.46
CA HIS A 219 14.09 -13.06 -3.78
C HIS A 219 12.89 -12.91 -4.70
N ASN A 220 13.15 -12.53 -5.96
CA ASN A 220 12.18 -12.47 -7.06
C ASN A 220 11.00 -11.53 -6.80
N ARG A 221 11.29 -10.28 -6.52
CA ARG A 221 10.31 -9.19 -6.59
C ARG A 221 9.79 -9.02 -8.02
N ARG A 222 8.66 -8.34 -8.17
CA ARG A 222 8.00 -8.12 -9.46
C ARG A 222 8.86 -7.29 -10.41
N LYS A 223 9.52 -6.24 -9.91
CA LYS A 223 10.36 -5.36 -10.72
C LYS A 223 11.83 -5.75 -10.62
N SER A 224 12.47 -5.86 -11.76
CA SER A 224 13.91 -6.21 -11.85
C SER A 224 14.84 -5.13 -11.31
N THR A 225 14.33 -3.91 -11.09
CA THR A 225 15.10 -2.79 -10.52
C THR A 225 15.37 -2.95 -9.02
N PHE A 226 14.58 -3.77 -8.33
CA PHE A 226 14.78 -4.08 -6.92
C PHE A 226 15.75 -5.25 -6.76
N THR A 227 16.67 -5.10 -5.82
CA THR A 227 17.56 -6.19 -5.43
C THR A 227 16.96 -6.97 -4.27
N SER A 228 17.51 -8.15 -4.02
CA SER A 228 17.05 -9.00 -2.92
C SER A 228 17.34 -8.43 -1.52
N THR A 229 18.20 -7.42 -1.42
CA THR A 229 18.57 -6.77 -0.14
C THR A 229 17.88 -5.44 0.11
N ASP A 230 17.15 -4.90 -0.88
CA ASP A 230 16.39 -3.67 -0.70
C ASP A 230 15.22 -3.89 0.26
N ASN A 231 14.87 -2.85 1.01
CA ASN A 231 13.75 -2.82 1.94
C ASN A 231 13.82 -3.88 3.07
N VAL A 232 15.04 -4.30 3.42
CA VAL A 232 15.29 -5.17 4.56
C VAL A 232 15.81 -4.35 5.73
N VAL A 233 15.07 -4.34 6.84
CA VAL A 233 15.39 -3.61 8.07
C VAL A 233 15.99 -4.57 9.08
N ARG A 234 17.27 -4.35 9.47
CA ARG A 234 17.99 -5.15 10.47
C ARG A 234 18.42 -4.27 11.62
N ALA A 235 18.05 -4.65 12.84
CA ALA A 235 18.38 -3.88 14.03
C ALA A 235 18.06 -2.36 13.88
N GLY A 236 16.94 -2.05 13.25
CA GLY A 236 16.49 -0.67 13.04
C GLY A 236 17.19 0.08 11.89
N VAL A 237 17.99 -0.60 11.06
CA VAL A 237 18.67 0.00 9.91
C VAL A 237 18.29 -0.73 8.61
N CYS A 238 17.93 0.03 7.60
CA CYS A 238 17.76 -0.43 6.21
C CYS A 238 18.91 0.12 5.37
N ALA A 239 19.72 -0.75 4.75
CA ALA A 239 20.84 -0.31 3.93
C ALA A 239 20.34 0.48 2.70
N THR A 240 19.36 -0.06 2.00
CA THR A 240 18.74 0.55 0.83
C THR A 240 17.23 0.47 0.96
N LEU A 241 16.58 1.62 1.12
CA LEU A 241 15.14 1.77 0.97
C LEU A 241 14.88 2.22 -0.46
N HIS A 242 14.20 1.38 -1.21
CA HIS A 242 13.78 1.71 -2.57
C HIS A 242 12.24 1.73 -2.60
N ILE A 243 11.64 2.81 -3.09
CA ILE A 243 10.19 2.99 -3.17
C ILE A 243 9.75 3.14 -4.62
N ASP A 244 8.86 2.24 -5.01
CA ASP A 244 8.11 2.28 -6.26
C ASP A 244 6.88 3.20 -6.14
N ASP A 245 6.64 4.06 -7.13
CA ASP A 245 5.54 5.03 -7.12
C ASP A 245 4.14 4.42 -7.20
N GLU A 246 4.04 3.20 -7.70
CA GLU A 246 2.74 2.58 -8.00
C GLU A 246 2.20 1.70 -6.87
N GLU A 247 3.04 1.34 -5.90
CA GLU A 247 2.71 0.38 -4.87
C GLU A 247 2.66 1.00 -3.47
N SER A 248 1.74 0.51 -2.64
CA SER A 248 1.59 0.99 -1.26
C SER A 248 2.83 0.73 -0.40
N PHE A 249 3.09 1.60 0.56
CA PHE A 249 4.17 1.47 1.55
C PHE A 249 3.63 1.66 2.96
N GLU A 250 4.06 0.82 3.90
CA GLU A 250 3.76 0.96 5.32
C GLU A 250 4.94 0.49 6.17
N SER A 251 5.30 1.29 7.18
CA SER A 251 6.23 0.89 8.22
C SER A 251 5.54 0.81 9.57
N PRO A 252 5.60 -0.34 10.28
CA PRO A 252 5.01 -0.48 11.61
C PRO A 252 5.80 0.25 12.69
N ARG A 253 7.06 0.62 12.42
CA ARG A 253 7.98 1.26 13.36
C ARG A 253 8.98 2.16 12.67
N THR A 254 9.58 3.05 13.42
CA THR A 254 10.65 3.93 12.93
C THR A 254 11.95 3.13 12.69
N PHE A 255 12.65 3.45 11.61
CA PHE A 255 13.98 2.93 11.31
C PHE A 255 14.83 3.98 10.57
N THR A 256 16.13 3.73 10.40
CA THR A 256 17.03 4.57 9.61
C THR A 256 17.29 3.90 8.27
N ALA A 257 17.14 4.63 7.17
CA ALA A 257 17.59 4.21 5.85
C ALA A 257 18.96 4.84 5.55
N THR A 258 19.98 3.99 5.29
CA THR A 258 21.31 4.50 4.88
C THR A 258 21.21 5.18 3.52
N GLN A 259 20.44 4.59 2.61
CA GLN A 259 20.05 5.20 1.34
C GLN A 259 18.53 5.05 1.18
N ALA A 260 17.86 6.11 0.68
CA ALA A 260 16.45 6.08 0.35
C ALA A 260 16.22 6.71 -1.02
N SER A 261 15.51 6.02 -1.89
CA SER A 261 15.20 6.45 -3.25
C SER A 261 13.72 6.25 -3.58
N TYR A 262 13.22 7.08 -4.50
CA TYR A 262 11.86 7.05 -5.00
C TYR A 262 11.89 7.16 -6.52
N ASP A 263 11.25 6.25 -7.24
CA ASP A 263 11.46 6.07 -8.67
C ASP A 263 10.51 6.88 -9.58
N ARG A 264 9.70 7.75 -9.01
CA ARG A 264 8.79 8.60 -9.78
C ARG A 264 9.54 9.63 -10.60
N VAL A 265 9.15 9.74 -11.88
CA VAL A 265 9.55 10.83 -12.79
C VAL A 265 8.45 11.89 -12.78
N PHE A 266 8.81 13.11 -12.38
CA PHE A 266 7.96 14.29 -12.50
C PHE A 266 8.17 14.89 -13.89
N SER A 267 7.11 15.03 -14.66
CA SER A 267 7.19 15.54 -16.03
C SER A 267 6.07 16.54 -16.30
N ASN A 268 6.38 17.53 -17.15
CA ASN A 268 5.40 18.50 -17.63
C ASN A 268 4.74 18.05 -18.93
N VAL A 269 4.11 16.87 -18.90
CA VAL A 269 3.38 16.35 -20.05
C VAL A 269 1.98 16.97 -20.10
N ALA A 270 1.62 17.54 -21.24
CA ALA A 270 0.31 18.16 -21.49
C ALA A 270 -0.07 19.28 -20.51
N GLY A 271 0.89 20.14 -20.12
CA GLY A 271 0.66 21.27 -19.22
C GLY A 271 0.40 20.91 -17.75
N LYS A 272 0.68 19.67 -17.36
CA LYS A 272 0.52 19.19 -15.98
C LYS A 272 1.83 19.41 -15.18
N ALA A 273 2.25 20.66 -15.04
CA ALA A 273 3.45 21.00 -14.28
C ALA A 273 3.34 20.79 -12.78
N VAL A 274 2.12 20.61 -12.26
CA VAL A 274 1.83 20.48 -10.81
C VAL A 274 1.43 19.05 -10.48
N SER A 275 1.98 18.55 -9.39
CA SER A 275 1.71 17.22 -8.85
C SER A 275 1.57 17.26 -7.34
N THR A 276 1.12 16.18 -6.72
CA THR A 276 1.17 16.01 -5.27
C THR A 276 2.30 15.07 -4.87
N LEU A 277 2.85 15.28 -3.69
CA LEU A 277 3.93 14.47 -3.12
C LEU A 277 3.71 14.22 -1.63
N TYR A 278 3.85 12.96 -1.22
CA TYR A 278 3.83 12.53 0.17
C TYR A 278 4.78 11.36 0.36
N LEU A 279 5.90 11.55 1.03
CA LEU A 279 6.91 10.52 1.23
C LEU A 279 7.07 10.13 2.71
N PRO A 280 7.44 8.88 3.00
CA PRO A 280 7.67 8.41 4.37
C PRO A 280 9.02 8.84 4.93
N TYR A 281 9.84 9.58 4.19
CA TYR A 281 11.13 10.10 4.61
C TYR A 281 11.34 11.53 4.11
N PRO A 282 12.21 12.34 4.78
CA PRO A 282 12.50 13.70 4.34
C PRO A 282 13.31 13.69 3.04
N THR A 283 12.97 14.61 2.12
CA THR A 283 13.64 14.72 0.82
C THR A 283 13.93 16.17 0.45
N ASP A 284 14.91 16.37 -0.42
CA ASP A 284 15.19 17.64 -1.05
C ASP A 284 14.56 17.66 -2.44
N LEU A 285 14.20 18.84 -2.93
CA LEU A 285 13.78 19.01 -4.33
C LEU A 285 14.97 19.36 -5.20
N PRO A 286 15.04 18.83 -6.44
CA PRO A 286 16.03 19.28 -7.42
C PRO A 286 15.77 20.73 -7.85
N THR A 287 16.81 21.43 -8.34
CA THR A 287 16.65 22.71 -9.01
C THR A 287 15.64 22.57 -10.15
N GLY A 288 14.76 23.55 -10.33
CA GLY A 288 13.67 23.47 -11.32
C GLY A 288 12.38 22.89 -10.78
N MET A 289 12.33 22.54 -9.49
CA MET A 289 11.09 22.18 -8.78
C MET A 289 10.86 23.07 -7.56
N ARG A 290 9.60 23.34 -7.25
CA ARG A 290 9.18 24.12 -6.08
C ARG A 290 8.06 23.39 -5.34
N ALA A 291 8.03 23.49 -4.01
CA ALA A 291 6.98 22.92 -3.16
C ALA A 291 6.07 24.01 -2.61
N TYR A 292 4.82 23.60 -2.34
CA TYR A 292 3.79 24.45 -1.75
C TYR A 292 3.03 23.70 -0.66
N THR A 293 2.50 24.46 0.29
CA THR A 293 1.61 23.94 1.33
C THR A 293 0.23 24.60 1.25
N LEU A 294 -0.81 23.88 1.65
CA LEU A 294 -2.16 24.44 1.74
C LEU A 294 -2.20 25.53 2.82
N THR A 295 -2.73 26.70 2.47
CA THR A 295 -2.93 27.81 3.41
C THR A 295 -4.39 28.05 3.72
N SER A 296 -5.23 28.16 2.69
CA SER A 296 -6.62 28.49 2.89
C SER A 296 -7.53 27.94 1.78
N LYS A 297 -8.83 28.05 2.02
CA LYS A 297 -9.87 27.91 0.99
C LYS A 297 -10.39 29.29 0.67
N GLY A 298 -10.53 29.60 -0.61
CA GLY A 298 -10.98 30.89 -1.10
C GLY A 298 -11.68 30.78 -2.43
N THR A 299 -11.53 31.79 -3.23
CA THR A 299 -11.94 31.85 -4.61
C THR A 299 -10.75 32.20 -5.48
N ASP A 300 -10.76 31.73 -6.71
CA ASP A 300 -9.82 32.19 -7.74
C ASP A 300 -10.20 33.61 -8.20
N ILE A 301 -9.46 34.10 -9.19
CA ILE A 301 -9.67 35.43 -9.78
C ILE A 301 -11.07 35.60 -10.38
N ASN A 302 -11.71 34.52 -10.84
CA ASN A 302 -13.03 34.57 -11.45
C ASN A 302 -14.17 34.45 -10.42
N GLY A 303 -13.82 34.33 -9.13
CA GLY A 303 -14.78 34.07 -8.06
C GLY A 303 -15.15 32.59 -7.90
N ASP A 304 -14.49 31.71 -8.63
CA ASP A 304 -14.69 30.28 -8.52
C ASP A 304 -14.02 29.72 -7.26
N LYS A 305 -14.63 28.73 -6.64
CA LYS A 305 -14.09 28.11 -5.42
C LYS A 305 -12.70 27.52 -5.66
N ALA A 306 -11.74 27.86 -4.83
CA ALA A 306 -10.35 27.45 -4.95
C ALA A 306 -9.71 27.09 -3.60
N PHE A 307 -8.65 26.28 -3.67
CA PHE A 307 -7.70 26.09 -2.57
C PHE A 307 -6.43 26.88 -2.86
N MET A 308 -5.96 27.60 -1.86
CA MET A 308 -4.81 28.49 -1.91
C MET A 308 -3.58 27.74 -1.36
N PHE A 309 -2.47 27.82 -2.07
CA PHE A 309 -1.22 27.17 -1.70
C PHE A 309 -0.07 28.16 -1.75
N SER A 310 0.62 28.33 -0.64
CA SER A 310 1.80 29.20 -0.56
C SER A 310 3.09 28.42 -0.81
N PRO A 311 4.06 29.01 -1.49
CA PRO A 311 5.35 28.39 -1.76
C PRO A 311 6.14 28.24 -0.44
N LEU A 312 6.90 27.15 -0.38
CA LEU A 312 7.95 27.03 0.62
C LEU A 312 9.20 27.78 0.15
N PRO A 313 10.04 28.29 1.07
CA PRO A 313 11.32 28.86 0.70
C PRO A 313 12.15 27.90 -0.14
N ASP A 314 12.84 28.41 -1.15
CA ASP A 314 13.70 27.59 -2.01
C ASP A 314 14.79 26.88 -1.19
N GLY A 315 15.06 25.63 -1.50
CA GLY A 315 15.98 24.77 -0.75
C GLY A 315 15.41 24.21 0.56
N THR A 316 14.13 24.44 0.85
CA THR A 316 13.49 23.82 2.03
C THR A 316 13.45 22.31 1.86
N ARG A 317 14.01 21.59 2.84
CA ARG A 317 13.90 20.14 2.94
C ARG A 317 12.48 19.74 3.31
N LEU A 318 11.85 18.96 2.45
CA LEU A 318 10.50 18.42 2.69
C LEU A 318 10.54 17.39 3.81
N GLN A 319 9.55 17.46 4.70
CA GLN A 319 9.47 16.60 5.87
C GLN A 319 8.77 15.28 5.53
N ALA A 320 9.16 14.21 6.23
CA ALA A 320 8.49 12.93 6.15
C ALA A 320 7.00 13.06 6.53
N ASN A 321 6.16 12.27 5.89
CA ASN A 321 4.73 12.17 6.18
C ASN A 321 4.00 13.53 6.19
N THR A 322 4.41 14.44 5.32
CA THR A 322 3.82 15.77 5.17
C THR A 322 3.32 15.95 3.73
N PRO A 323 2.08 16.38 3.52
CA PRO A 323 1.53 16.57 2.18
C PRO A 323 2.02 17.86 1.54
N TYR A 324 2.48 17.76 0.30
CA TYR A 324 2.93 18.90 -0.51
C TYR A 324 2.31 18.89 -1.90
N LEU A 325 2.13 20.09 -2.48
CA LEU A 325 2.13 20.24 -3.92
C LEU A 325 3.58 20.47 -4.38
N VAL A 326 3.93 19.94 -5.54
CA VAL A 326 5.21 20.20 -6.21
C VAL A 326 4.97 20.65 -7.64
N GLN A 327 5.70 21.66 -8.06
CA GLN A 327 5.62 22.26 -9.40
C GLN A 327 6.95 22.16 -10.10
N ILE A 328 6.93 21.82 -11.39
CA ILE A 328 8.06 21.96 -12.29
C ILE A 328 8.06 23.40 -12.80
N THR A 329 9.18 24.13 -12.60
CA THR A 329 9.31 25.54 -12.96
C THR A 329 10.16 25.79 -14.18
N ASP A 330 10.97 24.82 -14.60
CA ASP A 330 11.90 24.91 -15.75
C ASP A 330 11.42 24.14 -16.99
N GLY A 331 10.28 23.45 -16.90
CA GLY A 331 9.73 22.67 -18.00
C GLY A 331 10.44 21.35 -18.30
N GLN A 332 11.44 20.97 -17.49
CA GLN A 332 12.17 19.72 -17.64
C GLN A 332 11.55 18.59 -16.81
N SER A 333 11.91 17.35 -17.11
CA SER A 333 11.55 16.21 -16.26
C SER A 333 12.56 16.04 -15.14
N HIS A 334 12.07 15.73 -13.93
CA HIS A 334 12.89 15.58 -12.74
C HIS A 334 12.61 14.27 -12.03
N THR A 335 13.63 13.74 -11.35
CA THR A 335 13.52 12.70 -10.31
C THR A 335 14.02 13.27 -8.99
N LEU A 336 13.52 12.76 -7.88
CA LEU A 336 14.03 13.16 -6.58
C LEU A 336 15.44 12.58 -6.33
N PRO A 337 16.30 13.30 -5.59
CA PRO A 337 17.61 12.78 -5.24
C PRO A 337 17.52 11.57 -4.30
N THR A 338 18.50 10.68 -4.39
CA THR A 338 18.70 9.66 -3.36
C THR A 338 19.12 10.35 -2.07
N MET A 339 18.38 10.08 -1.00
CA MET A 339 18.66 10.61 0.32
C MET A 339 19.54 9.65 1.12
N HIS A 340 20.36 10.19 2.02
CA HIS A 340 21.29 9.40 2.83
C HIS A 340 21.06 9.59 4.32
N ASN A 341 21.16 8.50 5.09
CA ASN A 341 21.04 8.49 6.56
C ASN A 341 19.76 9.20 7.06
N VAL A 342 18.64 8.85 6.45
CA VAL A 342 17.35 9.46 6.77
C VAL A 342 16.54 8.59 7.72
N THR A 343 15.82 9.24 8.62
CA THR A 343 14.83 8.59 9.48
C THR A 343 13.54 8.35 8.68
N VAL A 344 13.07 7.12 8.70
CA VAL A 344 11.76 6.72 8.19
C VAL A 344 10.87 6.45 9.40
N PRO A 345 9.94 7.35 9.74
CA PRO A 345 9.02 7.15 10.85
C PRO A 345 8.08 5.96 10.63
N ALA A 346 7.53 5.42 11.72
CA ALA A 346 6.34 4.57 11.59
C ALA A 346 5.26 5.30 10.78
N THR A 347 4.56 4.59 9.92
CA THR A 347 3.49 5.19 9.13
C THR A 347 2.39 5.70 10.07
N PRO A 348 2.13 7.00 10.09
CA PRO A 348 1.18 7.58 11.01
C PRO A 348 -0.26 7.31 10.58
N ASN A 349 -1.19 7.49 11.52
CA ASN A 349 -2.59 7.64 11.12
C ASN A 349 -2.71 8.88 10.22
N ILE A 350 -3.35 8.71 9.08
CA ILE A 350 -3.51 9.74 8.05
C ILE A 350 -4.12 11.05 8.62
N ASP A 351 -5.01 10.95 9.59
CA ASP A 351 -5.69 12.11 10.18
C ASP A 351 -4.76 12.97 11.03
N ASN A 352 -3.61 12.43 11.46
CA ASN A 352 -2.63 13.14 12.31
C ASN A 352 -1.62 13.97 11.52
N THR A 353 -1.55 13.81 10.20
CA THR A 353 -0.55 14.49 9.34
C THR A 353 -1.17 15.50 8.39
N ALA A 354 -2.47 15.73 8.49
CA ALA A 354 -3.17 16.64 7.61
C ALA A 354 -2.82 18.10 7.86
N VAL A 355 -2.56 18.86 6.81
CA VAL A 355 -2.47 20.32 6.85
C VAL A 355 -3.88 20.91 6.79
N VAL A 356 -4.21 21.74 7.76
CA VAL A 356 -5.55 22.34 7.90
C VAL A 356 -5.60 23.70 7.20
N ALA A 357 -6.65 23.95 6.41
CA ALA A 357 -6.87 25.27 5.83
C ALA A 357 -7.13 26.31 6.95
N SER A 358 -6.41 27.43 6.94
CA SER A 358 -6.37 28.41 8.04
C SER A 358 -7.70 29.10 8.30
N ASN A 359 -8.52 29.29 7.28
CA ASN A 359 -9.79 29.99 7.35
C ASN A 359 -11.02 29.08 7.42
N ASP A 360 -10.85 27.77 7.27
CA ASP A 360 -11.91 26.77 7.38
C ASP A 360 -11.34 25.43 7.83
N GLY A 361 -11.32 25.22 9.14
CA GLY A 361 -10.75 24.04 9.80
C GLY A 361 -11.38 22.70 9.37
N ASN A 362 -12.48 22.71 8.63
CA ASN A 362 -13.09 21.49 8.07
C ASN A 362 -12.34 20.98 6.84
N TRP A 363 -11.61 21.83 6.13
CA TRP A 363 -10.87 21.45 4.93
C TRP A 363 -9.42 21.13 5.28
N LYS A 364 -9.00 19.95 4.89
CA LYS A 364 -7.69 19.42 5.23
C LYS A 364 -7.03 18.81 4.00
N PHE A 365 -5.73 19.03 3.90
CA PHE A 365 -4.87 18.44 2.90
C PHE A 365 -4.15 17.25 3.50
N TYR A 366 -4.43 16.08 2.99
CA TYR A 366 -3.95 14.78 3.45
C TYR A 366 -2.94 14.22 2.45
N GLY A 367 -2.00 13.43 2.97
CA GLY A 367 -1.16 12.57 2.13
C GLY A 367 -1.35 11.11 2.51
N THR A 368 -1.00 10.20 1.61
CA THR A 368 -1.05 8.77 1.86
C THR A 368 0.09 8.04 1.19
N THR A 369 0.68 7.06 1.89
CA THR A 369 1.58 6.07 1.32
C THR A 369 0.85 4.79 0.92
N LEU A 370 -0.44 4.70 1.24
CA LEU A 370 -1.31 3.58 0.90
C LEU A 370 -2.29 3.97 -0.20
N LYS A 371 -2.60 3.04 -1.07
CA LYS A 371 -3.71 3.19 -2.02
C LYS A 371 -5.03 3.29 -1.27
N ILE A 372 -5.79 4.35 -1.49
CA ILE A 372 -7.14 4.50 -0.95
C ILE A 372 -8.14 4.16 -2.05
N ARG A 373 -8.79 3.02 -1.94
CA ARG A 373 -9.76 2.52 -2.93
C ARG A 373 -10.95 3.48 -3.07
N ASN A 374 -11.63 3.39 -4.19
CA ASN A 374 -12.77 4.25 -4.54
C ASN A 374 -13.81 4.38 -3.42
N ASP A 375 -14.27 3.26 -2.86
CA ASP A 375 -15.28 3.23 -1.80
C ASP A 375 -14.85 4.03 -0.56
N LYS A 376 -13.59 3.91 -0.16
CA LYS A 376 -13.01 4.62 0.98
C LYS A 376 -12.73 6.09 0.69
N ALA A 377 -12.22 6.39 -0.50
CA ALA A 377 -11.98 7.76 -0.95
C ALA A 377 -13.30 8.54 -1.10
N PHE A 378 -14.32 7.91 -1.66
CA PHE A 378 -15.67 8.49 -1.74
C PHE A 378 -16.28 8.73 -0.36
N ALA A 379 -16.19 7.76 0.56
CA ALA A 379 -16.68 7.91 1.93
C ALA A 379 -15.97 9.07 2.69
N LYS A 380 -14.71 9.31 2.40
CA LYS A 380 -13.94 10.47 2.89
C LYS A 380 -14.30 11.79 2.20
N LYS A 381 -15.14 11.79 1.18
CA LYS A 381 -15.40 12.95 0.31
C LYS A 381 -14.09 13.55 -0.25
N ALA A 382 -13.21 12.69 -0.69
CA ALA A 382 -11.88 13.08 -1.16
C ALA A 382 -11.93 13.79 -2.51
N TYR A 383 -11.02 14.75 -2.68
CA TYR A 383 -10.75 15.44 -3.93
C TYR A 383 -9.31 15.14 -4.34
N TYR A 384 -9.10 14.64 -5.54
CA TYR A 384 -7.80 14.40 -6.13
C TYR A 384 -7.43 15.46 -7.14
N LEU A 385 -6.15 15.70 -7.31
CA LEU A 385 -5.62 16.67 -8.29
C LEU A 385 -5.57 16.03 -9.68
N ASN A 386 -6.22 16.66 -10.66
CA ASN A 386 -6.06 16.33 -12.07
C ASN A 386 -6.00 17.62 -12.91
N GLY A 387 -4.85 17.85 -13.55
CA GLY A 387 -4.54 19.15 -14.14
C GLY A 387 -4.41 20.22 -13.05
N ASN A 388 -5.08 21.36 -13.25
CA ASN A 388 -5.08 22.48 -12.31
C ASN A 388 -6.34 22.50 -11.42
N LYS A 389 -7.04 21.39 -11.29
CA LYS A 389 -8.29 21.28 -10.53
C LYS A 389 -8.28 20.09 -9.60
N TRP A 390 -8.97 20.26 -8.48
CA TRP A 390 -9.30 19.22 -7.53
C TRP A 390 -10.68 18.68 -7.85
N TRP A 391 -10.77 17.39 -8.18
CA TRP A 391 -12.00 16.71 -8.58
C TRP A 391 -12.47 15.79 -7.47
N GLN A 392 -13.77 15.85 -7.17
CA GLN A 392 -14.36 14.95 -6.19
C GLN A 392 -14.36 13.51 -6.72
N VAL A 393 -13.90 12.56 -5.90
CA VAL A 393 -14.02 11.14 -6.18
C VAL A 393 -15.49 10.76 -6.33
N GLN A 394 -15.82 10.07 -7.42
CA GLN A 394 -17.18 9.63 -7.72
C GLN A 394 -17.41 8.19 -7.30
N SER A 395 -18.60 7.88 -6.77
CA SER A 395 -18.95 6.52 -6.34
C SER A 395 -19.03 5.56 -7.51
N GLY A 396 -18.49 4.36 -7.35
CA GLY A 396 -18.59 3.27 -8.33
C GLY A 396 -17.71 3.42 -9.57
N VAL A 397 -16.84 4.43 -9.62
CA VAL A 397 -15.86 4.61 -10.70
C VAL A 397 -14.56 3.93 -10.32
N ALA A 398 -14.27 2.81 -10.97
CA ALA A 398 -13.14 1.92 -10.59
C ALA A 398 -11.78 2.63 -10.56
N ASN A 399 -11.57 3.61 -11.45
CA ASN A 399 -10.31 4.35 -11.56
C ASN A 399 -10.25 5.62 -10.69
N ASP A 400 -11.33 5.97 -9.99
CA ASP A 400 -11.35 7.09 -9.04
C ASP A 400 -10.88 6.61 -7.66
N PHE A 401 -9.57 6.58 -7.47
CA PHE A 401 -8.91 6.22 -6.22
C PHE A 401 -7.78 7.20 -5.92
N ILE A 402 -7.27 7.20 -4.70
CA ILE A 402 -6.05 7.94 -4.36
C ILE A 402 -4.87 6.98 -4.44
N ALA A 403 -3.96 7.24 -5.36
CA ALA A 403 -2.73 6.44 -5.50
C ALA A 403 -1.79 6.64 -4.30
N PRO A 404 -0.90 5.69 -4.03
CA PRO A 404 0.17 5.86 -3.04
C PRO A 404 1.00 7.11 -3.34
N PHE A 405 1.61 7.68 -2.32
CA PHE A 405 2.49 8.86 -2.40
C PHE A 405 1.83 10.09 -3.00
N ARG A 406 0.50 10.14 -2.98
CA ARG A 406 -0.30 11.29 -3.43
C ARG A 406 -0.97 11.97 -2.26
N CYS A 407 -1.44 13.19 -2.55
CA CYS A 407 -2.22 13.94 -1.60
C CYS A 407 -3.64 14.17 -2.14
N PHE A 408 -4.55 14.38 -1.22
CA PHE A 408 -5.95 14.70 -1.52
C PHE A 408 -6.48 15.73 -0.51
N ILE A 409 -7.51 16.44 -0.90
CA ILE A 409 -8.22 17.36 0.00
C ILE A 409 -9.54 16.74 0.40
N SER A 410 -9.94 16.92 1.65
CA SER A 410 -11.21 16.40 2.16
C SER A 410 -11.79 17.31 3.22
N SER A 411 -13.13 17.35 3.28
CA SER A 411 -13.91 17.93 4.37
C SER A 411 -14.98 16.94 4.82
N PRO A 412 -14.66 15.93 5.62
CA PRO A 412 -15.60 14.87 5.99
C PRO A 412 -16.86 15.37 6.69
N THR A 413 -16.75 16.48 7.45
CA THR A 413 -17.85 17.12 8.19
C THR A 413 -18.54 18.25 7.44
N GLY A 414 -17.93 18.71 6.35
CA GLY A 414 -18.42 19.84 5.58
C GLY A 414 -19.68 19.51 4.74
N ALA A 415 -20.45 20.54 4.42
CA ALA A 415 -21.54 20.46 3.46
C ALA A 415 -21.02 19.97 2.10
N VAL A 416 -21.93 19.41 1.30
CA VAL A 416 -21.62 18.99 -0.07
C VAL A 416 -20.98 20.16 -0.81
N ALA A 417 -19.73 19.99 -1.15
CA ALA A 417 -18.96 20.99 -1.85
C ALA A 417 -19.23 20.89 -3.37
N ALA A 418 -18.72 21.84 -4.10
CA ALA A 418 -18.72 21.81 -5.55
C ALA A 418 -18.08 20.49 -6.07
N PRO A 419 -18.46 20.03 -7.27
CA PRO A 419 -17.87 18.84 -7.88
C PRO A 419 -16.37 18.99 -8.14
N SER A 420 -15.87 20.23 -8.18
CA SER A 420 -14.44 20.53 -8.30
C SER A 420 -14.11 21.88 -7.64
N PHE A 421 -12.80 22.04 -7.34
CA PHE A 421 -12.21 23.30 -6.90
C PHE A 421 -11.02 23.64 -7.79
N PHE A 422 -10.79 24.92 -8.01
CA PHE A 422 -9.56 25.40 -8.60
C PHE A 422 -8.40 25.34 -7.62
N MET A 423 -7.20 25.48 -8.13
CA MET A 423 -5.98 25.60 -7.37
C MET A 423 -5.36 26.95 -7.67
N VAL A 424 -4.96 27.66 -6.62
CA VAL A 424 -4.20 28.91 -6.72
C VAL A 424 -2.87 28.74 -6.02
N LEU A 425 -1.79 29.00 -6.75
CA LEU A 425 -0.43 29.04 -6.21
C LEU A 425 -0.10 30.52 -5.90
N GLU A 426 0.17 30.81 -4.62
CA GLU A 426 0.50 32.16 -4.15
C GLU A 426 2.02 32.37 -4.30
N ASP A 427 2.49 32.81 -5.46
CA ASP A 427 3.90 33.02 -5.74
C ASP A 427 4.28 34.50 -5.64
N ASP A 428 5.12 34.85 -4.70
CA ASP A 428 5.53 36.23 -4.45
C ASP A 428 6.46 36.83 -5.53
N ASN A 429 7.03 36.03 -6.43
CA ASN A 429 8.16 36.48 -7.25
C ASN A 429 8.18 36.07 -8.72
N THR A 430 7.12 35.58 -9.32
CA THR A 430 7.19 35.17 -10.72
C THR A 430 6.68 36.25 -11.67
N ALA A 431 7.58 36.76 -12.50
CA ALA A 431 7.23 37.57 -13.67
C ALA A 431 6.29 36.81 -14.66
N ASP A 432 6.19 35.48 -14.51
CA ASP A 432 5.30 34.59 -15.25
C ASP A 432 4.26 33.87 -14.38
N GLY A 433 4.26 34.10 -13.07
CA GLY A 433 3.27 33.58 -12.13
C GLY A 433 1.90 34.15 -12.46
N ILE A 434 0.88 33.31 -12.38
CA ILE A 434 -0.45 33.81 -12.09
C ILE A 434 -0.35 34.42 -10.69
N LYS A 435 0.06 35.70 -10.58
CA LYS A 435 -0.17 36.46 -9.35
C LYS A 435 -1.62 36.18 -9.04
N ALA A 436 -1.89 35.77 -7.80
CA ALA A 436 -3.25 35.96 -7.27
C ALA A 436 -3.59 37.40 -7.61
N LEU A 437 -4.47 37.58 -8.59
CA LEU A 437 -4.93 38.91 -8.87
C LEU A 437 -5.54 39.34 -7.56
N GLU A 438 -4.89 40.28 -6.91
CA GLU A 438 -5.51 41.06 -5.87
C GLU A 438 -6.92 41.35 -6.38
N THR A 439 -7.91 41.13 -5.55
CA THR A 439 -9.30 41.45 -5.77
C THR A 439 -9.46 42.92 -6.12
N GLU A 440 -8.97 43.29 -7.30
CA GLU A 440 -9.60 44.40 -8.00
C GLU A 440 -10.97 43.87 -8.39
N THR A 441 -11.93 44.33 -7.65
CA THR A 441 -13.32 44.03 -7.90
C THR A 441 -13.55 43.99 -9.39
N ASN A 442 -14.28 43.00 -9.89
CA ASN A 442 -14.68 42.82 -11.29
C ASN A 442 -15.15 44.14 -11.96
N THR A 443 -15.42 45.16 -11.19
CA THR A 443 -15.74 46.53 -11.52
C THR A 443 -14.58 47.30 -12.21
N ASP A 444 -13.33 47.10 -11.83
CA ASP A 444 -12.21 47.85 -12.42
C ASP A 444 -11.83 47.33 -13.80
N ILE A 445 -11.86 46.00 -14.00
CA ILE A 445 -11.60 45.39 -15.33
C ILE A 445 -12.69 45.80 -16.31
N LYS A 446 -13.97 45.80 -15.88
CA LYS A 446 -15.11 46.15 -16.72
C LYS A 446 -15.33 47.66 -16.86
N SER A 447 -14.66 48.49 -16.06
CA SER A 447 -14.82 49.93 -16.03
C SER A 447 -14.30 50.68 -17.28
N GLY A 448 -13.47 50.00 -18.09
CA GLY A 448 -12.81 50.65 -19.22
C GLY A 448 -11.71 51.65 -18.86
N LYS A 449 -11.35 51.72 -17.59
CA LYS A 449 -10.33 52.63 -17.04
C LYS A 449 -8.93 52.41 -17.64
N TYR A 450 -8.58 51.14 -17.91
CA TYR A 450 -7.28 50.75 -18.43
C TYR A 450 -7.40 50.02 -19.78
N PRO A 451 -6.42 50.19 -20.69
CA PRO A 451 -6.38 49.44 -21.94
C PRO A 451 -6.06 47.95 -21.70
N PHE A 452 -6.70 47.13 -22.51
CA PHE A 452 -6.39 45.70 -22.60
C PHE A 452 -5.29 45.45 -23.62
N TYR A 453 -4.43 44.49 -23.31
CA TYR A 453 -3.40 44.02 -24.23
C TYR A 453 -3.53 42.50 -24.40
N SER A 454 -3.28 41.97 -25.56
CA SER A 454 -3.07 40.54 -25.78
C SER A 454 -1.76 40.08 -25.14
N VAL A 455 -1.56 38.78 -24.97
CA VAL A 455 -0.34 38.23 -24.33
C VAL A 455 0.95 38.51 -25.11
N ASP A 456 0.85 38.80 -26.38
CA ASP A 456 1.93 39.24 -27.27
C ASP A 456 2.13 40.78 -27.28
N GLY A 457 1.43 41.51 -26.39
CA GLY A 457 1.61 42.95 -26.17
C GLY A 457 0.80 43.88 -27.10
N LYS A 458 -0.08 43.35 -27.96
CA LYS A 458 -0.93 44.16 -28.85
C LYS A 458 -2.05 44.79 -28.04
N GLN A 459 -2.28 46.11 -28.19
CA GLN A 459 -3.36 46.83 -27.55
C GLN A 459 -4.73 46.46 -28.17
N MET A 460 -5.68 46.05 -27.35
CA MET A 460 -7.02 45.57 -27.74
C MET A 460 -8.13 46.59 -27.43
N GLY A 461 -7.79 47.79 -26.98
CA GLY A 461 -8.75 48.82 -26.55
C GLY A 461 -9.13 48.73 -25.09
N ASN A 462 -10.18 49.51 -24.67
CA ASN A 462 -10.56 49.62 -23.27
C ASN A 462 -11.94 48.96 -22.98
N ASP A 463 -12.59 48.40 -24.02
CA ASP A 463 -13.94 47.83 -23.88
C ASP A 463 -13.86 46.33 -23.63
N TYR A 464 -14.18 45.92 -22.40
CA TYR A 464 -14.20 44.51 -21.96
C TYR A 464 -15.10 43.63 -22.86
N ASN A 465 -16.24 44.19 -23.34
CA ASN A 465 -17.21 43.41 -24.11
C ASN A 465 -16.74 43.10 -25.53
N LYS A 466 -15.76 43.82 -26.03
CA LYS A 466 -15.14 43.58 -27.34
C LYS A 466 -14.04 42.58 -27.36
N LEU A 467 -13.60 42.09 -26.18
CA LEU A 467 -12.61 41.03 -26.08
C LEU A 467 -13.24 39.68 -26.42
N GLU A 468 -12.50 38.80 -27.03
CA GLU A 468 -12.95 37.45 -27.34
C GLU A 468 -12.95 36.57 -26.09
N SER A 469 -14.06 35.83 -25.86
CA SER A 469 -14.14 34.83 -24.80
C SER A 469 -13.17 33.68 -25.06
N GLY A 470 -12.64 33.08 -24.01
CA GLY A 470 -11.67 31.98 -24.13
C GLY A 470 -10.23 32.43 -24.35
N GLN A 471 -9.92 33.74 -24.25
CA GLN A 471 -8.59 34.31 -24.46
C GLN A 471 -8.03 34.97 -23.20
N MET A 472 -6.69 34.98 -23.11
CA MET A 472 -5.98 35.67 -22.04
C MET A 472 -5.56 37.08 -22.46
N TYR A 473 -5.78 38.06 -21.57
CA TYR A 473 -5.44 39.46 -21.80
C TYR A 473 -4.66 40.03 -20.62
N ILE A 474 -4.00 41.18 -20.85
CA ILE A 474 -3.30 41.95 -19.82
C ILE A 474 -4.00 43.29 -19.67
N VAL A 475 -4.31 43.68 -18.43
CA VAL A 475 -4.88 44.98 -18.07
C VAL A 475 -4.14 45.51 -16.83
N ASN A 476 -3.70 46.75 -16.88
CA ASN A 476 -2.94 47.37 -15.77
C ASN A 476 -1.76 46.50 -15.26
N GLY A 477 -1.02 45.85 -16.17
CA GLY A 477 0.08 44.94 -15.84
C GLY A 477 -0.32 43.58 -15.28
N LYS A 478 -1.62 43.27 -15.23
CA LYS A 478 -2.17 42.00 -14.71
C LYS A 478 -2.80 41.19 -15.82
N LYS A 479 -2.58 39.88 -15.81
CA LYS A 479 -3.20 38.94 -16.76
C LYS A 479 -4.58 38.53 -16.24
N PHE A 480 -5.58 38.44 -17.14
CA PHE A 480 -6.88 37.85 -16.84
C PHE A 480 -7.39 37.01 -18.02
N TYR A 481 -8.21 36.05 -17.75
CA TYR A 481 -8.84 35.20 -18.75
C TYR A 481 -10.28 35.61 -18.94
N LYS A 482 -10.69 35.94 -20.16
CA LYS A 482 -12.08 36.26 -20.46
C LYS A 482 -12.85 34.98 -20.72
N ILE A 483 -13.88 34.72 -19.93
CA ILE A 483 -14.81 33.62 -20.08
C ILE A 483 -15.88 33.96 -21.12
#